data_643c6667fd504828f046f792209ab094
#
_entry.id   643c6667fd504828f046f792209ab094
#
_cell.length_a   1.000
_cell.length_b   1.000
_cell.length_c   1.000
_cell.angle_alpha   90.00
_cell.angle_beta   90.00
_cell.angle_gamma   90.00
#
_symmetry.space_group_name_H-M   'P 1'
#
loop_
_entity.id
_entity.type
_entity.pdbx_description
1 polymer ?
#
loop_
_entity_poly.entity_id
_entity_poly.type
_entity_poly.pdbx_seq_one_letter_code
_entity_poly.pdbx_strand_id
1 'polypeptide(L)'
;MARRYENKKHLSHIRQKDCLCRGADCFGGVEAHHLMKPWFGYRGMGMKSGDMNVIPLCHKHHMELHDKGNERSFWIAQGRSPDFGKAVAVRMWELSPHKEDLTEWKPKGNG
;
A
#
# COMPACT_ATOMS: atom_id res chain seq x y z
N MET A 1 -19.18 -11.87 5.53
CA MET A 1 -17.73 -11.66 5.44
C MET A 1 -17.45 -10.48 4.52
N ALA A 2 -16.65 -9.54 4.99
CA ALA A 2 -16.32 -8.36 4.19
C ALA A 2 -15.40 -8.72 3.03
N ARG A 3 -15.59 -8.05 1.90
CA ARG A 3 -14.77 -8.28 0.72
C ARG A 3 -13.82 -7.10 0.52
N ARG A 4 -12.57 -7.43 0.18
CA ARG A 4 -11.56 -6.43 -0.11
C ARG A 4 -11.78 -5.83 -1.51
N TYR A 5 -11.57 -4.53 -1.65
CA TYR A 5 -11.58 -3.89 -2.97
C TYR A 5 -10.36 -4.36 -3.76
N GLU A 6 -10.56 -4.73 -5.01
CA GLU A 6 -9.49 -5.20 -5.87
C GLU A 6 -9.44 -4.38 -7.16
N ASN A 7 -8.23 -4.03 -7.58
CA ASN A 7 -7.99 -3.29 -8.82
C ASN A 7 -6.62 -3.70 -9.37
N LYS A 8 -6.62 -4.75 -10.17
CA LYS A 8 -5.38 -5.31 -10.69
C LYS A 8 -4.60 -4.34 -11.58
N LYS A 9 -5.31 -3.48 -12.30
CA LYS A 9 -4.64 -2.50 -13.16
C LYS A 9 -3.88 -1.47 -12.32
N HIS A 10 -4.46 -1.05 -11.21
CA HIS A 10 -3.77 -0.14 -10.31
C HIS A 10 -2.55 -0.81 -9.68
N LEU A 11 -2.66 -2.07 -9.27
CA LEU A 11 -1.51 -2.79 -8.74
C LEU A 11 -0.36 -2.86 -9.75
N SER A 12 -0.70 -3.18 -11.00
CA SER A 12 0.31 -3.24 -12.05
C SER A 12 0.97 -1.87 -12.25
N HIS A 13 0.18 -0.80 -12.20
CA HIS A 13 0.67 0.57 -12.33
C HIS A 13 1.66 0.89 -11.21
N ILE A 14 1.35 0.49 -9.97
CA ILE A 14 2.23 0.72 -8.84
C ILE A 14 3.55 -0.04 -8.98
N ARG A 15 3.50 -1.28 -9.48
CA ARG A 15 4.71 -2.09 -9.66
C ARG A 15 5.69 -1.51 -10.68
N GLN A 16 5.23 -0.59 -11.53
CA GLN A 16 6.07 0.05 -12.52
C GLN A 16 6.79 1.29 -11.98
N LYS A 17 6.51 1.67 -10.75
CA LYS A 17 7.14 2.83 -10.11
C LYS A 17 8.40 2.42 -9.37
N ASP A 18 9.21 3.41 -9.03
CA ASP A 18 10.42 3.17 -8.23
C ASP A 18 10.06 2.88 -6.79
N CYS A 19 10.89 2.07 -6.12
CA CYS A 19 10.76 1.85 -4.69
C CYS A 19 10.81 3.18 -3.94
N LEU A 20 9.91 3.37 -2.98
CA LEU A 20 9.85 4.62 -2.23
C LEU A 20 11.11 4.91 -1.42
N CYS A 21 11.85 3.88 -1.06
CA CYS A 21 13.09 4.07 -0.29
C CYS A 21 14.24 4.59 -1.15
N ARG A 22 14.20 4.32 -2.44
CA ARG A 22 15.19 4.82 -3.42
C ARG A 22 16.63 4.74 -2.95
N GLY A 23 16.96 3.70 -2.21
CA GLY A 23 18.28 3.56 -1.66
C GLY A 23 19.20 2.78 -2.59
N ALA A 24 20.53 2.98 -2.41
CA ALA A 24 21.51 2.18 -3.12
C ALA A 24 21.38 0.70 -2.75
N ASP A 25 20.73 0.41 -1.65
CA ASP A 25 20.52 -0.95 -1.16
C ASP A 25 19.22 -1.58 -1.66
N CYS A 26 18.51 -0.94 -2.58
CA CYS A 26 17.32 -1.55 -3.18
C CYS A 26 17.71 -2.84 -3.91
N PHE A 27 16.91 -3.89 -3.72
CA PHE A 27 17.19 -5.17 -4.32
C PHE A 27 15.88 -5.89 -4.66
N GLY A 28 15.85 -6.51 -5.82
CA GLY A 28 14.69 -7.24 -6.30
C GLY A 28 13.66 -6.32 -6.98
N GLY A 29 12.66 -6.92 -7.60
CA GLY A 29 11.63 -6.18 -8.30
C GLY A 29 10.75 -5.38 -7.36
N VAL A 30 10.06 -4.37 -7.91
CA VAL A 30 9.13 -3.58 -7.14
C VAL A 30 7.82 -4.34 -6.97
N GLU A 31 7.33 -4.34 -5.74
CA GLU A 31 6.10 -5.01 -5.34
C GLU A 31 5.10 -3.98 -4.81
N ALA A 32 3.82 -4.28 -4.94
CA ALA A 32 2.78 -3.43 -4.39
C ALA A 32 2.52 -3.85 -2.95
N HIS A 33 2.98 -3.03 -2.00
CA HIS A 33 2.77 -3.31 -0.58
C HIS A 33 1.41 -2.77 -0.14
N HIS A 34 0.57 -3.65 0.40
CA HIS A 34 -0.70 -3.24 0.98
C HIS A 34 -0.47 -2.71 2.38
N LEU A 35 -0.94 -1.50 2.65
CA LEU A 35 -0.77 -0.87 3.96
C LEU A 35 -1.37 -1.74 5.05
N MET A 36 -0.63 -1.86 6.16
CA MET A 36 -1.14 -2.56 7.34
C MET A 36 -2.25 -1.76 8.01
N LYS A 37 -2.16 -0.43 7.92
CA LYS A 37 -3.19 0.48 8.41
C LYS A 37 -3.69 1.30 7.22
N PRO A 38 -4.85 0.91 6.65
CA PRO A 38 -5.33 1.54 5.42
C PRO A 38 -5.79 2.97 5.62
N TRP A 39 -5.69 3.76 4.53
CA TRP A 39 -6.25 5.10 4.53
C TRP A 39 -7.74 5.08 4.12
N PHE A 40 -8.18 4.00 3.49
CA PHE A 40 -9.57 3.83 3.07
C PHE A 40 -10.06 2.45 3.48
N GLY A 41 -11.23 2.39 4.10
CA GLY A 41 -11.79 1.14 4.56
C GLY A 41 -11.06 0.60 5.77
N TYR A 42 -11.20 -0.67 6.00
CA TYR A 42 -10.53 -1.34 7.11
C TYR A 42 -9.96 -2.66 6.64
N ARG A 43 -9.09 -3.21 7.46
CA ARG A 43 -8.43 -4.47 7.17
C ARG A 43 -8.88 -5.51 8.19
N GLY A 44 -9.44 -6.62 7.70
CA GLY A 44 -9.79 -7.73 8.58
C GLY A 44 -8.53 -8.44 9.08
N MET A 45 -8.67 -9.17 10.18
CA MET A 45 -7.56 -9.93 10.74
C MET A 45 -7.03 -10.92 9.70
N GLY A 46 -5.71 -10.89 9.47
CA GLY A 46 -5.06 -11.79 8.52
C GLY A 46 -5.33 -11.47 7.05
N MET A 47 -6.00 -10.36 6.76
CA MET A 47 -6.35 -9.98 5.39
C MET A 47 -5.57 -8.74 4.95
N LYS A 48 -5.40 -8.60 3.64
CA LYS A 48 -4.82 -7.40 3.06
C LYS A 48 -5.86 -6.29 3.03
N SER A 49 -5.40 -5.03 3.05
CA SER A 49 -6.28 -3.90 2.81
C SER A 49 -6.64 -3.83 1.32
N GLY A 50 -7.61 -2.97 0.98
CA GLY A 50 -8.01 -2.81 -0.42
C GLY A 50 -6.90 -2.27 -1.30
N ASP A 51 -7.02 -2.49 -2.60
CA ASP A 51 -5.94 -2.18 -3.55
C ASP A 51 -5.68 -0.69 -3.74
N MET A 52 -6.54 0.21 -3.23
CA MET A 52 -6.23 1.63 -3.22
C MET A 52 -5.19 1.97 -2.15
N ASN A 53 -4.86 1.04 -1.26
CA ASN A 53 -3.95 1.24 -0.13
C ASN A 53 -2.58 0.64 -0.40
N VAL A 54 -2.01 0.87 -1.58
CA VAL A 54 -0.73 0.25 -1.91
C VAL A 54 0.35 1.28 -2.22
N ILE A 55 1.59 0.89 -1.96
CA ILE A 55 2.78 1.68 -2.27
C ILE A 55 3.84 0.79 -2.91
N PRO A 56 4.73 1.36 -3.73
CA PRO A 56 5.79 0.56 -4.36
C PRO A 56 7.00 0.40 -3.46
N LEU A 57 7.38 -0.83 -3.20
CA LEU A 57 8.61 -1.16 -2.45
C LEU A 57 9.32 -2.29 -3.17
N CYS A 58 10.66 -2.18 -3.30
CA CYS A 58 11.43 -3.28 -3.83
C CYS A 58 11.32 -4.47 -2.86
N HIS A 59 11.65 -5.66 -3.36
CA HIS A 59 11.51 -6.86 -2.54
C HIS A 59 12.24 -6.73 -1.19
N LYS A 60 13.47 -6.23 -1.21
CA LYS A 60 14.26 -6.08 0.01
C LYS A 60 13.57 -5.20 1.05
N HIS A 61 13.15 -3.99 0.63
CA HIS A 61 12.52 -3.06 1.57
C HIS A 61 11.14 -3.53 2.00
N HIS A 62 10.43 -4.24 1.12
CA HIS A 62 9.13 -4.83 1.46
C HIS A 62 9.31 -5.86 2.58
N MET A 63 10.34 -6.70 2.46
CA MET A 63 10.62 -7.69 3.50
C MET A 63 11.06 -7.04 4.81
N GLU A 64 11.87 -5.98 4.73
CA GLU A 64 12.29 -5.25 5.93
C GLU A 64 11.10 -4.65 6.67
N LEU A 65 10.14 -4.12 5.92
CA LEU A 65 8.93 -3.56 6.53
C LEU A 65 8.15 -4.65 7.26
N HIS A 66 7.98 -5.80 6.63
CA HIS A 66 7.28 -6.92 7.25
C HIS A 66 8.00 -7.44 8.48
N ASP A 67 9.33 -7.52 8.43
CA ASP A 67 10.12 -7.95 9.59
C ASP A 67 9.96 -6.98 10.76
N LYS A 68 9.89 -5.69 10.47
CA LYS A 68 9.67 -4.68 11.49
C LYS A 68 8.26 -4.77 12.09
N GLY A 69 7.29 -5.15 11.26
CA GLY A 69 5.92 -5.36 11.70
C GLY A 69 5.17 -4.08 12.05
N ASN A 70 5.73 -2.91 11.77
CA ASN A 70 5.14 -1.63 12.13
C ASN A 70 5.53 -0.59 11.09
N GLU A 71 4.56 -0.12 10.31
CA GLU A 71 4.83 0.83 9.22
C GLU A 71 5.37 2.16 9.73
N ARG A 72 4.82 2.67 10.82
CA ARG A 72 5.26 3.95 11.36
C ARG A 72 6.73 3.89 11.77
N SER A 73 7.12 2.84 12.49
CA SER A 73 8.53 2.65 12.88
C SER A 73 9.44 2.47 11.69
N PHE A 74 8.96 1.75 10.66
CA PHE A 74 9.74 1.56 9.45
C PHE A 74 10.06 2.91 8.78
N TRP A 75 9.05 3.77 8.62
CA TRP A 75 9.28 5.06 7.95
C TRP A 75 10.14 5.99 8.79
N ILE A 76 9.97 5.98 10.11
CA ILE A 76 10.84 6.76 11.00
C ILE A 76 12.30 6.34 10.81
N ALA A 77 12.55 5.03 10.75
CA ALA A 77 13.91 4.51 10.54
C ALA A 77 14.47 4.92 9.16
N GLN A 78 13.60 5.17 8.19
CA GLN A 78 14.01 5.63 6.86
C GLN A 78 14.19 7.16 6.82
N GLY A 79 14.03 7.85 7.94
CA GLY A 79 14.14 9.31 7.99
C GLY A 79 12.90 10.03 7.48
N ARG A 80 11.75 9.37 7.48
CA ARG A 80 10.49 9.93 7.00
C ARG A 80 9.49 10.08 8.14
N SER A 81 8.40 10.80 7.87
CA SER A 81 7.34 10.92 8.86
C SER A 81 6.66 9.56 9.06
N PRO A 82 6.07 9.32 10.25
CA PRO A 82 5.42 8.02 10.52
C PRO A 82 4.32 7.65 9.54
N ASP A 83 3.64 8.64 8.96
CA ASP A 83 2.52 8.39 8.05
C ASP A 83 2.91 8.56 6.58
N PHE A 84 4.21 8.54 6.28
CA PHE A 84 4.69 8.75 4.92
C PHE A 84 4.07 7.77 3.92
N GLY A 85 4.06 6.48 4.26
CA GLY A 85 3.50 5.47 3.34
C GLY A 85 2.03 5.70 3.06
N LYS A 86 1.27 6.06 4.10
CA LYS A 86 -0.15 6.32 3.95
C LYS A 86 -0.38 7.54 3.05
N ALA A 87 0.37 8.61 3.28
CA ALA A 87 0.23 9.83 2.46
C ALA A 87 0.56 9.55 1.00
N VAL A 88 1.60 8.75 0.75
CA VAL A 88 1.96 8.40 -0.62
C VAL A 88 0.90 7.53 -1.28
N ALA A 89 0.32 6.57 -0.53
CA ALA A 89 -0.73 5.72 -1.08
C ALA A 89 -1.93 6.54 -1.54
N VAL A 90 -2.35 7.51 -0.74
CA VAL A 90 -3.45 8.41 -1.11
C VAL A 90 -3.11 9.14 -2.41
N ARG A 91 -1.92 9.72 -2.47
CA ARG A 91 -1.50 10.50 -3.64
C ARG A 91 -1.43 9.64 -4.89
N MET A 92 -0.86 8.46 -4.78
CA MET A 92 -0.73 7.57 -5.93
C MET A 92 -2.09 7.09 -6.43
N TRP A 93 -3.03 6.86 -5.51
CA TRP A 93 -4.39 6.50 -5.90
C TRP A 93 -5.06 7.66 -6.65
N GLU A 94 -4.97 8.86 -6.10
CA GLU A 94 -5.58 10.04 -6.71
C GLU A 94 -5.03 10.34 -8.11
N LEU A 95 -3.76 10.05 -8.33
CA LEU A 95 -3.10 10.30 -9.61
C LEU A 95 -3.13 9.09 -10.55
N SER A 96 -3.66 7.97 -10.10
CA SER A 96 -3.68 6.74 -10.90
C SER A 96 -4.63 6.86 -12.09
N PRO A 97 -4.20 6.43 -13.30
CA PRO A 97 -5.10 6.37 -14.44
C PRO A 97 -6.17 5.28 -14.30
N HIS A 98 -6.05 4.44 -13.28
CA HIS A 98 -6.95 3.33 -13.05
C HIS A 98 -7.81 3.51 -11.81
N LYS A 99 -7.80 4.68 -11.21
CA LYS A 99 -8.61 4.92 -10.02
C LYS A 99 -10.10 4.86 -10.36
N GLU A 100 -10.88 4.46 -9.37
CA GLU A 100 -12.32 4.37 -9.50
C GLU A 100 -12.98 5.16 -8.39
N ASP A 101 -14.23 5.54 -8.60
CA ASP A 101 -15.00 6.23 -7.56
C ASP A 101 -15.33 5.24 -6.45
N LEU A 102 -14.79 5.49 -5.27
CA LEU A 102 -14.99 4.62 -4.11
C LEU A 102 -16.22 5.01 -3.29
N THR A 103 -16.89 6.09 -3.67
CA THR A 103 -18.01 6.61 -2.88
C THR A 103 -19.10 5.58 -2.66
N GLU A 104 -19.40 4.79 -3.67
CA GLU A 104 -20.47 3.81 -3.60
C GLU A 104 -19.99 2.39 -3.34
N TRP A 105 -18.66 2.21 -3.19
CA TRP A 105 -18.16 0.88 -2.94
C TRP A 105 -18.42 0.49 -1.48
N LYS A 106 -18.99 -0.70 -1.29
CA LYS A 106 -19.27 -1.23 0.04
C LYS A 106 -18.82 -2.67 0.13
N PRO A 107 -18.17 -3.05 1.24
CA PRO A 107 -17.77 -4.44 1.43
C PRO A 107 -18.99 -5.33 1.52
N LYS A 108 -18.95 -6.47 0.84
CA LYS A 108 -20.01 -7.45 0.92
C LYS A 108 -20.09 -8.03 2.32
N GLY A 109 -21.30 -8.34 2.77
CA GLY A 109 -21.50 -8.93 4.09
C GLY A 109 -21.50 -7.93 5.22
N ASN A 110 -21.36 -6.67 4.91
CA ASN A 110 -21.40 -5.60 5.88
C ASN A 110 -22.82 -5.08 5.93
N GLY A 111 -23.57 -5.63 6.81
CA GLY A 111 -25.00 -5.37 6.92
C GLY A 111 -25.35 -3.94 7.22
#